data_e3c7ae36850ba490d4c0391d7b88edf2
#
_entry.id   e3c7ae36850ba490d4c0391d7b88edf2
#
_cell.length_a   1.000
_cell.length_b   1.000
_cell.length_c   1.000
_cell.angle_alpha   90.00
_cell.angle_beta   90.00
_cell.angle_gamma   90.00
#
_symmetry.space_group_name_H-M   'P 1'
#
loop_
_entity.id
_entity.type
_entity.pdbx_description
1 polymer ?
#
loop_
_entity_poly.entity_id
_entity_poly.type
_entity_poly.pdbx_seq_one_letter_code
_entity_poly.pdbx_strand_id
1 'polypeptide(L)'
;YGTARVALKNPGIFSSIYMMSACCLDPAVMTPEMAQKIESMSPEEVENAEFFQLAAISTLVAWSPDPTDEGFLKADTGLREDGTIDPLVNQRIAANAPVVILPQYLRSLTTLDGFAMDIGDKDFLLEGNRIWRKELDRFGVDYDFELYEGDHTNRVNERFADHVMPFFAEHLEGPSE
;
A
#
# COMPACT_ATOMS: atom_id res chain seq x y z
N TYR A 1 -1.58 -2.44 2.34
CA TYR A 1 -0.63 -1.32 2.45
C TYR A 1 -0.38 -0.91 3.90
N GLY A 2 -1.46 -0.53 4.63
CA GLY A 2 -1.35 -0.10 6.02
C GLY A 2 -0.64 -1.11 6.90
N THR A 3 -1.02 -2.38 6.81
CA THR A 3 -0.39 -3.48 7.54
C THR A 3 1.11 -3.54 7.29
N ALA A 4 1.54 -3.59 6.03
CA ALA A 4 2.96 -3.65 5.68
C ALA A 4 3.73 -2.41 6.19
N ARG A 5 3.21 -1.20 5.89
CA ARG A 5 3.90 0.05 6.23
C ARG A 5 3.98 0.27 7.74
N VAL A 6 2.91 -0.01 8.47
CA VAL A 6 2.87 0.18 9.93
C VAL A 6 3.79 -0.83 10.61
N ALA A 7 3.76 -2.10 10.21
CA ALA A 7 4.66 -3.11 10.75
C ALA A 7 6.13 -2.80 10.48
N LEU A 8 6.47 -2.45 9.23
CA LEU A 8 7.85 -2.06 8.86
C LEU A 8 8.38 -0.92 9.74
N LYS A 9 7.59 0.13 9.94
CA LYS A 9 8.03 1.34 10.66
C LYS A 9 7.95 1.26 12.18
N ASN A 10 7.37 0.21 12.73
CA ASN A 10 7.20 0.05 14.18
C ASN A 10 7.69 -1.35 14.65
N PRO A 11 9.01 -1.58 14.60
CA PRO A 11 9.58 -2.87 14.99
C PRO A 11 9.24 -3.19 16.46
N GLY A 12 8.85 -4.44 16.71
CA GLY A 12 8.56 -4.94 18.05
C GLY A 12 7.20 -4.51 18.64
N ILE A 13 6.35 -3.80 17.88
CA ILE A 13 4.98 -3.49 18.31
C ILE A 13 4.02 -4.62 17.97
N PHE A 14 4.25 -5.29 16.84
CA PHE A 14 3.41 -6.39 16.37
C PHE A 14 4.20 -7.68 16.42
N SER A 15 3.61 -8.74 16.97
CA SER A 15 4.16 -10.10 16.92
C SER A 15 3.84 -10.78 15.60
N SER A 16 2.69 -10.47 15.01
CA SER A 16 2.26 -11.08 13.75
C SER A 16 1.45 -10.12 12.88
N ILE A 17 1.44 -10.37 11.58
CA ILE A 17 0.68 -9.59 10.59
C ILE A 17 0.03 -10.48 9.54
N TYR A 18 -1.14 -10.08 9.07
CA TYR A 18 -1.83 -10.70 7.94
C TYR A 18 -2.23 -9.65 6.92
N MET A 19 -1.88 -9.86 5.65
CA MET A 19 -2.17 -8.93 4.55
C MET A 19 -3.18 -9.58 3.58
N MET A 20 -4.40 -9.06 3.54
CA MET A 20 -5.43 -9.49 2.58
C MET A 20 -5.41 -8.56 1.36
N SER A 21 -5.20 -9.10 0.17
CA SER A 21 -5.31 -8.36 -1.12
C SER A 21 -4.71 -6.95 -1.06
N ALA A 22 -3.45 -6.85 -0.66
CA ALA A 22 -2.83 -5.57 -0.34
C ALA A 22 -2.62 -4.66 -1.56
N CYS A 23 -3.02 -3.38 -1.43
CA CYS A 23 -2.76 -2.34 -2.44
C CYS A 23 -1.48 -1.57 -2.18
N CYS A 24 -1.10 -0.72 -3.12
CA CYS A 24 -0.11 0.36 -2.94
C CYS A 24 1.26 -0.12 -2.45
N LEU A 25 1.62 -1.35 -2.74
CA LEU A 25 2.87 -1.98 -2.29
C LEU A 25 4.09 -1.51 -3.08
N ASP A 26 3.91 -1.28 -4.37
CA ASP A 26 4.87 -0.71 -5.31
C ASP A 26 4.65 0.78 -5.55
N PRO A 27 5.68 1.54 -5.95
CA PRO A 27 5.55 2.98 -6.11
C PRO A 27 4.71 3.33 -7.34
N ALA A 28 3.67 4.13 -7.13
CA ALA A 28 3.02 4.85 -8.23
C ALA A 28 3.95 5.95 -8.75
N VAL A 29 3.78 6.32 -10.02
CA VAL A 29 4.54 7.41 -10.66
C VAL A 29 3.57 8.49 -11.13
N MET A 30 3.76 9.71 -10.65
CA MET A 30 3.06 10.88 -11.16
C MET A 30 3.61 11.22 -12.53
N THR A 31 2.73 11.28 -13.54
CA THR A 31 3.07 11.72 -14.89
C THR A 31 2.53 13.11 -15.17
N PRO A 32 3.05 13.84 -16.19
CA PRO A 32 2.51 15.14 -16.56
C PRO A 32 1.01 15.11 -16.87
N GLU A 33 0.54 14.07 -17.55
CA GLU A 33 -0.88 13.93 -17.92
C GLU A 33 -1.76 13.73 -16.68
N MET A 34 -1.30 12.92 -15.71
CA MET A 34 -2.01 12.73 -14.45
C MET A 34 -2.07 14.02 -13.64
N ALA A 35 -0.95 14.71 -13.53
CA ALA A 35 -0.86 15.99 -12.82
C ALA A 35 -1.79 17.03 -13.42
N GLN A 36 -1.73 17.26 -14.74
CA GLN A 36 -2.61 18.19 -15.45
C GLN A 36 -4.10 17.84 -15.24
N LYS A 37 -4.43 16.56 -15.31
CA LYS A 37 -5.80 16.11 -15.08
C LYS A 37 -6.25 16.44 -13.65
N ILE A 38 -5.44 16.14 -12.64
CA ILE A 38 -5.76 16.38 -11.23
C ILE A 38 -5.91 17.88 -10.96
N GLU A 39 -5.00 18.72 -11.45
CA GLU A 39 -5.05 20.17 -11.26
C GLU A 39 -6.25 20.85 -11.95
N SER A 40 -6.74 20.26 -13.04
CA SER A 40 -7.91 20.77 -13.76
C SER A 40 -9.26 20.39 -13.12
N MET A 41 -9.27 19.48 -12.13
CA MET A 41 -10.52 18.99 -11.54
C MET A 41 -11.10 19.97 -10.53
N SER A 42 -12.40 20.18 -10.61
CA SER A 42 -13.18 20.85 -9.58
C SER A 42 -13.43 19.92 -8.37
N PRO A 43 -13.79 20.46 -7.20
CA PRO A 43 -14.20 19.65 -6.04
C PRO A 43 -15.32 18.66 -6.36
N GLU A 44 -16.31 19.06 -7.16
CA GLU A 44 -17.42 18.21 -7.57
C GLU A 44 -16.97 17.06 -8.47
N GLU A 45 -16.00 17.29 -9.38
CA GLU A 45 -15.43 16.25 -10.22
C GLU A 45 -14.59 15.26 -9.42
N VAL A 46 -13.90 15.72 -8.37
CA VAL A 46 -13.18 14.83 -7.46
C VAL A 46 -14.16 13.98 -6.63
N GLU A 47 -15.24 14.57 -6.11
CA GLU A 47 -16.24 13.84 -5.34
C GLU A 47 -16.92 12.72 -6.15
N ASN A 48 -17.08 12.93 -7.46
CA ASN A 48 -17.72 11.97 -8.39
C ASN A 48 -16.70 11.17 -9.22
N ALA A 49 -15.41 11.21 -8.88
CA ALA A 49 -14.38 10.52 -9.64
C ALA A 49 -14.46 9.00 -9.46
N GLU A 50 -14.05 8.29 -10.51
CA GLU A 50 -13.96 6.83 -10.49
C GLU A 50 -12.93 6.35 -9.45
N PHE A 51 -13.12 5.13 -8.92
CA PHE A 51 -12.33 4.57 -7.82
C PHE A 51 -10.81 4.73 -7.99
N PHE A 52 -10.27 4.36 -9.16
CA PHE A 52 -8.81 4.47 -9.39
C PHE A 52 -8.30 5.90 -9.43
N GLN A 53 -9.13 6.83 -9.90
CA GLN A 53 -8.78 8.25 -9.89
C GLN A 53 -8.81 8.81 -8.47
N LEU A 54 -9.81 8.46 -7.67
CA LEU A 54 -9.84 8.80 -6.24
C LEU A 54 -8.66 8.22 -5.48
N ALA A 55 -8.26 6.97 -5.76
CA ALA A 55 -7.09 6.35 -5.16
C ALA A 55 -5.80 7.11 -5.49
N ALA A 56 -5.62 7.55 -6.75
CA ALA A 56 -4.47 8.35 -7.16
C ALA A 56 -4.43 9.72 -6.47
N ILE A 57 -5.57 10.43 -6.41
CA ILE A 57 -5.70 11.71 -5.71
C ILE A 57 -5.42 11.54 -4.22
N SER A 58 -5.99 10.52 -3.58
CA SER A 58 -5.78 10.23 -2.15
C SER A 58 -4.31 9.93 -1.85
N THR A 59 -3.65 9.20 -2.74
CA THR A 59 -2.21 8.93 -2.65
C THR A 59 -1.39 10.22 -2.73
N LEU A 60 -1.72 11.10 -3.67
CA LEU A 60 -1.05 12.39 -3.83
C LEU A 60 -1.21 13.25 -2.57
N VAL A 61 -2.44 13.44 -2.10
CA VAL A 61 -2.74 14.23 -0.89
C VAL A 61 -2.02 13.67 0.35
N ALA A 62 -1.95 12.34 0.47
CA ALA A 62 -1.30 11.70 1.62
C ALA A 62 0.23 11.75 1.57
N TRP A 63 0.84 11.69 0.38
CA TRP A 63 2.29 11.47 0.25
C TRP A 63 3.06 12.66 -0.33
N SER A 64 2.35 13.61 -0.94
CA SER A 64 2.91 14.88 -1.41
C SER A 64 2.03 16.07 -0.98
N PRO A 65 1.72 16.22 0.33
CA PRO A 65 0.92 17.35 0.80
C PRO A 65 1.69 18.66 0.62
N ASP A 66 0.97 19.70 0.21
CA ASP A 66 1.45 21.08 0.22
C ASP A 66 0.40 21.98 0.88
N PRO A 67 0.56 22.30 2.17
CA PRO A 67 -0.38 23.18 2.87
C PRO A 67 -0.35 24.62 2.36
N THR A 68 0.67 25.01 1.58
CA THR A 68 0.81 26.37 1.00
C THR A 68 0.15 26.50 -0.37
N ASP A 69 -0.17 25.37 -1.02
CA ASP A 69 -0.93 25.36 -2.27
C ASP A 69 -2.30 26.05 -2.09
N GLU A 70 -2.69 26.91 -3.04
CA GLU A 70 -3.98 27.62 -2.99
C GLU A 70 -5.15 26.71 -3.43
N GLY A 71 -4.86 25.60 -4.13
CA GLY A 71 -5.83 24.62 -4.57
C GLY A 71 -6.53 23.90 -3.40
N PHE A 72 -7.69 23.33 -3.64
CA PHE A 72 -8.50 22.67 -2.60
C PHE A 72 -7.91 21.36 -2.11
N LEU A 73 -7.08 20.69 -2.92
CA LEU A 73 -6.43 19.43 -2.54
C LEU A 73 -5.27 19.61 -1.56
N LYS A 74 -4.67 20.80 -1.50
CA LYS A 74 -3.48 21.08 -0.69
C LYS A 74 -2.36 20.07 -0.93
N ALA A 75 -2.09 19.76 -2.19
CA ALA A 75 -1.15 18.73 -2.62
C ALA A 75 -0.30 19.20 -3.80
N ASP A 76 0.98 18.89 -3.74
CA ASP A 76 1.96 19.18 -4.78
C ASP A 76 1.96 18.04 -5.82
N THR A 77 1.47 18.30 -7.02
CA THR A 77 1.52 17.39 -8.17
C THR A 77 2.90 17.31 -8.79
N GLY A 78 3.76 18.29 -8.51
CA GLY A 78 5.07 18.43 -9.10
C GLY A 78 5.05 18.96 -10.55
N LEU A 79 3.90 19.34 -11.09
CA LEU A 79 3.82 19.85 -12.46
C LEU A 79 4.51 21.22 -12.56
N ARG A 80 5.51 21.31 -13.41
CA ARG A 80 6.26 22.54 -13.67
C ARG A 80 5.72 23.28 -14.90
N GLU A 81 6.07 24.55 -15.03
CA GLU A 81 5.68 25.39 -16.16
C GLU A 81 6.14 24.84 -17.52
N ASP A 82 7.26 24.10 -17.55
CA ASP A 82 7.77 23.46 -18.75
C ASP A 82 7.06 22.13 -19.09
N GLY A 83 6.06 21.74 -18.31
CA GLY A 83 5.28 20.52 -18.48
C GLY A 83 5.95 19.26 -17.94
N THR A 84 7.07 19.36 -17.25
CA THR A 84 7.74 18.22 -16.58
C THR A 84 7.26 18.04 -15.15
N ILE A 85 7.53 16.86 -14.55
CA ILE A 85 7.26 16.60 -13.14
C ILE A 85 8.53 16.82 -12.32
N ASP A 86 8.40 17.52 -11.19
CA ASP A 86 9.46 17.59 -10.20
C ASP A 86 9.78 16.18 -9.67
N PRO A 87 11.03 15.70 -9.84
CA PRO A 87 11.42 14.38 -9.35
C PRO A 87 11.17 14.16 -7.86
N LEU A 88 11.15 15.23 -7.05
CA LEU A 88 10.90 15.13 -5.60
C LEU A 88 9.52 14.59 -5.29
N VAL A 89 8.50 14.90 -6.09
CA VAL A 89 7.15 14.37 -5.88
C VAL A 89 7.15 12.85 -6.04
N ASN A 90 7.73 12.34 -7.13
CA ASN A 90 7.85 10.90 -7.32
C ASN A 90 8.72 10.23 -6.25
N GLN A 91 9.75 10.90 -5.75
CA GLN A 91 10.54 10.39 -4.62
C GLN A 91 9.74 10.34 -3.31
N ARG A 92 8.91 11.34 -3.01
CA ARG A 92 8.00 11.33 -1.85
C ARG A 92 6.98 10.20 -1.94
N ILE A 93 6.38 10.00 -3.11
CA ILE A 93 5.46 8.88 -3.36
C ILE A 93 6.18 7.54 -3.14
N ALA A 94 7.33 7.35 -3.78
CA ALA A 94 8.12 6.13 -3.66
C ALA A 94 8.58 5.84 -2.22
N ALA A 95 8.94 6.86 -1.44
CA ALA A 95 9.35 6.72 -0.04
C ALA A 95 8.23 6.19 0.89
N ASN A 96 6.99 6.12 0.39
CA ASN A 96 5.86 5.54 1.11
C ASN A 96 5.51 4.11 0.66
N ALA A 97 6.05 3.64 -0.46
CA ALA A 97 5.78 2.31 -0.98
C ALA A 97 6.54 1.23 -0.19
N PRO A 98 5.85 0.19 0.35
CA PRO A 98 6.48 -0.88 1.11
C PRO A 98 7.67 -1.55 0.42
N VAL A 99 7.58 -1.83 -0.88
CA VAL A 99 8.68 -2.40 -1.69
C VAL A 99 9.95 -1.55 -1.62
N VAL A 100 9.80 -0.22 -1.66
CA VAL A 100 10.95 0.72 -1.66
C VAL A 100 11.60 0.82 -0.29
N ILE A 101 10.78 0.82 0.77
CA ILE A 101 11.29 0.97 2.14
C ILE A 101 11.72 -0.35 2.79
N LEU A 102 11.32 -1.51 2.25
CA LEU A 102 11.63 -2.83 2.80
C LEU A 102 13.11 -3.00 3.21
N PRO A 103 14.11 -2.66 2.38
CA PRO A 103 15.52 -2.86 2.75
C PRO A 103 15.96 -2.09 3.99
N GLN A 104 15.31 -0.95 4.27
CA GLN A 104 15.63 -0.10 5.43
C GLN A 104 15.03 -0.65 6.73
N TYR A 105 13.93 -1.41 6.63
CA TYR A 105 13.14 -1.89 7.76
C TYR A 105 13.03 -3.42 7.80
N LEU A 106 13.90 -4.12 7.10
CA LEU A 106 13.89 -5.58 6.98
C LEU A 106 13.78 -6.29 8.35
N ARG A 107 14.52 -5.79 9.35
CA ARG A 107 14.51 -6.36 10.69
C ARG A 107 13.11 -6.39 11.31
N SER A 108 12.23 -5.46 10.96
CA SER A 108 10.87 -5.43 11.51
C SER A 108 10.04 -6.63 11.07
N LEU A 109 10.29 -7.18 9.88
CA LEU A 109 9.60 -8.37 9.39
C LEU A 109 10.27 -9.67 9.86
N THR A 110 11.61 -9.70 9.92
CA THR A 110 12.33 -10.91 10.35
C THR A 110 12.22 -11.22 11.84
N THR A 111 11.60 -10.36 12.62
CA THR A 111 11.33 -10.53 14.05
C THR A 111 9.85 -10.83 14.35
N LEU A 112 9.01 -10.97 13.33
CA LEU A 112 7.62 -11.40 13.51
C LEU A 112 7.55 -12.90 13.82
N ASP A 113 6.64 -13.30 14.69
CA ASP A 113 6.31 -14.69 14.98
C ASP A 113 5.43 -15.30 13.88
N GLY A 114 4.68 -14.45 13.16
CA GLY A 114 3.87 -14.85 12.03
C GLY A 114 3.71 -13.73 11.01
N PHE A 115 3.88 -14.08 9.74
CA PHE A 115 3.56 -13.19 8.62
C PHE A 115 2.82 -14.00 7.55
N ALA A 116 1.58 -13.63 7.29
CA ALA A 116 0.79 -14.24 6.23
C ALA A 116 0.22 -13.20 5.28
N MET A 117 -0.05 -13.64 4.05
CA MET A 117 -0.71 -12.84 3.03
C MET A 117 -1.48 -13.70 2.04
N ASP A 118 -2.58 -13.17 1.54
CA ASP A 118 -3.37 -13.81 0.52
C ASP A 118 -3.88 -12.82 -0.53
N ILE A 119 -4.27 -13.36 -1.70
CA ILE A 119 -4.89 -12.59 -2.78
C ILE A 119 -5.64 -13.50 -3.73
N GLY A 120 -6.70 -12.99 -4.34
CA GLY A 120 -7.44 -13.68 -5.39
C GLY A 120 -6.67 -13.74 -6.72
N ASP A 121 -6.85 -14.83 -7.47
CA ASP A 121 -6.20 -15.03 -8.79
C ASP A 121 -6.73 -14.08 -9.87
N LYS A 122 -7.91 -13.47 -9.64
CA LYS A 122 -8.56 -12.48 -10.52
C LYS A 122 -8.55 -11.07 -9.93
N ASP A 123 -7.78 -10.86 -8.85
CA ASP A 123 -7.65 -9.55 -8.21
C ASP A 123 -6.77 -8.62 -9.05
N PHE A 124 -7.24 -7.39 -9.28
CA PHE A 124 -6.49 -6.37 -10.04
C PHE A 124 -5.20 -5.90 -9.35
N LEU A 125 -5.03 -6.21 -8.06
CA LEU A 125 -3.81 -5.92 -7.28
C LEU A 125 -2.78 -7.05 -7.32
N LEU A 126 -3.07 -8.15 -8.04
CA LEU A 126 -2.21 -9.34 -8.05
C LEU A 126 -0.77 -9.04 -8.45
N GLU A 127 -0.55 -8.15 -9.42
CA GLU A 127 0.79 -7.83 -9.88
C GLU A 127 1.62 -7.09 -8.81
N GLY A 128 1.04 -6.11 -8.11
CA GLY A 128 1.72 -5.44 -6.99
C GLY A 128 2.09 -6.41 -5.86
N ASN A 129 1.23 -7.39 -5.58
CA ASN A 129 1.53 -8.45 -4.60
C ASN A 129 2.62 -9.41 -5.08
N ARG A 130 2.73 -9.70 -6.39
CA ARG A 130 3.84 -10.48 -6.96
C ARG A 130 5.18 -9.75 -6.82
N ILE A 131 5.19 -8.44 -7.09
CA ILE A 131 6.39 -7.60 -6.92
C ILE A 131 6.83 -7.61 -5.45
N TRP A 132 5.88 -7.43 -4.53
CA TRP A 132 6.16 -7.47 -3.09
C TRP A 132 6.74 -8.80 -2.65
N ARG A 133 6.13 -9.92 -3.02
CA ARG A 133 6.63 -11.27 -2.71
C ARG A 133 8.04 -11.49 -3.24
N LYS A 134 8.31 -11.09 -4.48
CA LYS A 134 9.65 -11.19 -5.06
C LYS A 134 10.71 -10.46 -4.24
N GLU A 135 10.38 -9.30 -3.67
CA GLU A 135 11.31 -8.59 -2.80
C GLU A 135 11.43 -9.26 -1.41
N LEU A 136 10.34 -9.79 -0.85
CA LEU A 136 10.41 -10.60 0.39
C LEU A 136 11.33 -11.81 0.19
N ASP A 137 11.13 -12.56 -0.88
CA ASP A 137 11.96 -13.74 -1.25
C ASP A 137 13.43 -13.35 -1.43
N ARG A 138 13.68 -12.22 -2.10
CA ARG A 138 15.04 -11.70 -2.31
C ARG A 138 15.78 -11.39 -1.00
N PHE A 139 15.06 -10.94 0.01
CA PHE A 139 15.63 -10.62 1.31
C PHE A 139 15.52 -11.76 2.33
N GLY A 140 14.99 -12.91 1.93
CA GLY A 140 14.88 -14.09 2.79
C GLY A 140 13.91 -13.89 3.96
N VAL A 141 12.82 -13.13 3.75
CA VAL A 141 11.76 -12.98 4.74
C VAL A 141 10.85 -14.20 4.66
N ASP A 142 10.62 -14.85 5.78
CA ASP A 142 9.67 -15.95 5.88
C ASP A 142 8.23 -15.41 5.96
N TYR A 143 7.33 -16.00 5.18
CA TYR A 143 5.90 -15.64 5.18
C TYR A 143 5.06 -16.78 4.58
N ASP A 144 3.82 -16.89 5.01
CA ASP A 144 2.82 -17.75 4.39
C ASP A 144 2.10 -17.00 3.26
N PHE A 145 1.88 -17.69 2.15
CA PHE A 145 1.16 -17.10 1.02
C PHE A 145 0.12 -18.02 0.43
N GLU A 146 -1.07 -17.51 0.21
CA GLU A 146 -2.11 -18.22 -0.51
C GLU A 146 -2.65 -17.40 -1.69
N LEU A 147 -2.65 -18.03 -2.89
CA LEU A 147 -3.37 -17.55 -4.05
C LEU A 147 -4.67 -18.36 -4.15
N TYR A 148 -5.81 -17.71 -3.92
CA TYR A 148 -7.10 -18.36 -3.97
C TYR A 148 -7.88 -18.01 -5.25
N GLU A 149 -8.87 -18.85 -5.60
CA GLU A 149 -9.80 -18.53 -6.70
C GLU A 149 -10.77 -17.44 -6.25
N GLY A 150 -10.62 -16.22 -6.78
CA GLY A 150 -11.45 -15.08 -6.41
C GLY A 150 -10.96 -13.75 -6.95
N ASP A 151 -11.78 -12.71 -6.75
CA ASP A 151 -11.47 -11.32 -7.03
C ASP A 151 -11.17 -10.54 -5.72
N HIS A 152 -11.08 -9.22 -5.83
CA HIS A 152 -10.75 -8.33 -4.70
C HIS A 152 -11.77 -8.39 -3.54
N THR A 153 -13.02 -8.78 -3.78
CA THR A 153 -14.12 -8.57 -2.82
C THR A 153 -14.94 -9.81 -2.52
N ASN A 154 -15.01 -10.77 -3.45
CA ASN A 154 -16.01 -11.83 -3.42
C ASN A 154 -15.83 -12.87 -2.30
N ARG A 155 -14.63 -12.96 -1.67
CA ARG A 155 -14.34 -13.94 -0.61
C ARG A 155 -13.83 -13.33 0.69
N VAL A 156 -13.93 -12.01 0.88
CA VAL A 156 -13.37 -11.31 2.06
C VAL A 156 -13.86 -11.91 3.38
N ASN A 157 -15.18 -12.14 3.53
CA ASN A 157 -15.75 -12.66 4.78
C ASN A 157 -15.27 -14.09 5.07
N GLU A 158 -15.23 -14.95 4.06
CA GLU A 158 -14.75 -16.33 4.17
C GLU A 158 -13.25 -16.32 4.53
N ARG A 159 -12.45 -15.56 3.80
CA ARG A 159 -11.00 -15.45 4.07
C ARG A 159 -10.72 -14.94 5.49
N PHE A 160 -11.49 -13.94 5.94
CA PHE A 160 -11.33 -13.43 7.29
C PHE A 160 -11.66 -14.49 8.35
N ALA A 161 -12.77 -15.21 8.21
CA ALA A 161 -13.20 -16.20 9.18
C ALA A 161 -12.31 -17.45 9.20
N ASP A 162 -11.96 -17.97 8.01
CA ASP A 162 -11.35 -19.30 7.88
C ASP A 162 -9.82 -19.26 7.81
N HIS A 163 -9.20 -18.10 7.59
CA HIS A 163 -7.75 -17.96 7.47
C HIS A 163 -7.17 -16.89 8.41
N VAL A 164 -7.71 -15.65 8.40
CA VAL A 164 -7.16 -14.55 9.22
C VAL A 164 -7.34 -14.82 10.72
N MET A 165 -8.55 -15.22 11.13
CA MET A 165 -8.83 -15.49 12.55
C MET A 165 -8.04 -16.68 13.09
N PRO A 166 -7.98 -17.85 12.40
CA PRO A 166 -7.12 -18.95 12.83
C PRO A 166 -5.63 -18.59 12.89
N PHE A 167 -5.12 -17.86 11.89
CA PHE A 167 -3.74 -17.37 11.89
C PHE A 167 -3.43 -16.56 13.15
N PHE A 168 -4.25 -15.59 13.51
CA PHE A 168 -4.03 -14.81 14.73
C PHE A 168 -4.26 -15.63 16.01
N ALA A 169 -5.15 -16.63 16.00
CA ALA A 169 -5.31 -17.52 17.14
C ALA A 169 -4.05 -18.37 17.40
N GLU A 170 -3.26 -18.67 16.36
CA GLU A 170 -2.01 -19.41 16.46
C GLU A 170 -0.83 -18.51 16.89
N HIS A 171 -0.77 -17.27 16.38
CA HIS A 171 0.40 -16.39 16.51
C HIS A 171 0.25 -15.26 17.53
N LEU A 172 -0.90 -15.12 18.20
CA LEU A 172 -1.06 -14.17 19.29
C LEU A 172 -0.90 -14.90 20.63
N GLU A 173 0.04 -14.43 21.44
CA GLU A 173 0.13 -14.87 22.82
C GLU A 173 -1.11 -14.40 23.61
N GLY A 174 -1.76 -15.31 24.32
CA GLY A 174 -2.79 -14.96 25.28
C GLY A 174 -2.23 -14.11 26.42
N PRO A 175 -3.08 -13.42 27.22
CA PRO A 175 -2.62 -12.70 28.39
C PRO A 175 -1.83 -13.69 29.28
N SER A 176 -0.58 -13.34 29.60
CA SER A 176 0.21 -14.07 30.60
C SER A 176 -0.55 -14.03 31.94
N GLU A 177 -0.87 -15.20 32.48
CA GLU A 177 -1.48 -15.34 33.81
C GLU A 177 -0.63 -14.71 34.93
#